data_5b02826d2e4bd160d50acbf640822c03
#
_entry.id   5b02826d2e4bd160d50acbf640822c03
#
_cell.length_a   1.000
_cell.length_b   1.000
_cell.length_c   1.000
_cell.angle_alpha   90.00
_cell.angle_beta   90.00
_cell.angle_gamma   90.00
#
_symmetry.space_group_name_H-M   'P 1'
#
loop_
_entity.id
_entity.type
_entity.pdbx_description
1 polymer ?
#
loop_
_entity_poly.entity_id
_entity_poly.type
_entity_poly.pdbx_seq_one_letter_code
_entity_poly.pdbx_strand_id
1 'polypeptide(L)'
;AGGPPCRQQLPADAFFAGSVDADDVEVLSISYPWLTKEHPDPEGWHLKIVQHFLHLYFTVEGKGWDKDQKERTLPPAGAGKRVAVFWDWMSLFQEHNPSGRTDAQAASFKRALKNINIWYASATTMVWRLTKLPPAPRPGHDIKPYELRGWCFFELAVGEMITPGGRVLDL
;
A
#
# COMPACT_ATOMS: atom_id res chain seq x y z
N ALA A 1 18.78 -4.30 8.88
CA ALA A 1 17.67 -3.44 8.49
C ALA A 1 16.41 -4.06 9.09
N GLY A 2 15.66 -3.26 9.83
CA GLY A 2 14.36 -3.67 10.39
C GLY A 2 13.24 -3.46 9.37
N GLY A 3 12.03 -3.91 9.73
CA GLY A 3 10.82 -3.68 8.95
C GLY A 3 10.36 -2.22 8.97
N PRO A 4 9.24 -1.90 8.27
CA PRO A 4 8.68 -0.56 8.24
C PRO A 4 8.24 -0.11 9.65
N PRO A 5 8.45 1.17 9.99
CA PRO A 5 7.99 1.72 11.26
C PRO A 5 6.44 1.74 11.30
N CYS A 6 5.85 1.59 12.48
CA CYS A 6 4.42 1.81 12.64
C CYS A 6 4.10 3.33 12.67
N ARG A 7 2.80 3.66 12.54
CA ARG A 7 2.34 5.06 12.50
C ARG A 7 2.92 5.92 13.64
N GLN A 8 2.93 5.41 14.86
CA GLN A 8 3.36 6.17 16.03
C GLN A 8 4.88 6.48 16.05
N GLN A 9 5.65 5.79 15.23
CA GLN A 9 7.10 5.97 15.09
C GLN A 9 7.47 6.96 13.97
N LEU A 10 6.49 7.37 13.17
CA LEU A 10 6.69 8.30 12.07
C LEU A 10 6.46 9.74 12.51
N PRO A 11 7.24 10.71 12.00
CA PRO A 11 7.02 12.12 12.27
C PRO A 11 5.71 12.61 11.64
N ALA A 12 5.15 13.69 12.18
CA ALA A 12 3.84 14.20 11.74
C ALA A 12 3.82 14.64 10.26
N ASP A 13 4.92 15.14 9.75
CA ASP A 13 5.09 15.58 8.37
C ASP A 13 5.25 14.43 7.36
N ALA A 14 5.42 13.19 7.84
CA ALA A 14 5.36 12.00 6.99
C ALA A 14 3.92 11.71 6.49
N PHE A 15 2.90 12.36 7.07
CA PHE A 15 1.51 12.11 6.69
C PHE A 15 1.00 13.18 5.75
N PHE A 16 0.29 12.73 4.72
CA PHE A 16 -0.36 13.62 3.78
C PHE A 16 -1.45 14.44 4.50
N ALA A 17 -1.34 15.76 4.42
CA ALA A 17 -2.24 16.71 5.07
C ALA A 17 -3.18 17.43 4.09
N GLY A 18 -3.13 17.11 2.79
CA GLY A 18 -3.96 17.72 1.75
C GLY A 18 -5.25 16.94 1.46
N SER A 19 -6.02 17.43 0.48
CA SER A 19 -7.14 16.67 -0.08
C SER A 19 -6.63 15.61 -1.06
N VAL A 20 -7.12 14.40 -0.92
CA VAL A 20 -6.86 13.30 -1.88
C VAL A 20 -7.72 13.43 -3.14
N ASP A 21 -8.68 14.35 -3.15
CA ASP A 21 -9.52 14.64 -4.32
C ASP A 21 -8.84 15.62 -5.30
N ALA A 22 -7.64 16.10 -4.96
CA ALA A 22 -6.86 16.93 -5.84
C ALA A 22 -6.34 16.13 -7.05
N ASP A 23 -6.50 16.65 -8.25
CA ASP A 23 -6.12 15.98 -9.50
C ASP A 23 -4.62 15.64 -9.59
N ASP A 24 -3.80 16.32 -8.77
CA ASP A 24 -2.35 16.12 -8.72
C ASP A 24 -1.91 15.07 -7.68
N VAL A 25 -2.86 14.43 -6.96
CA VAL A 25 -2.56 13.40 -5.96
C VAL A 25 -3.03 12.05 -6.45
N GLU A 26 -2.13 11.09 -6.46
CA GLU A 26 -2.46 9.69 -6.68
C GLU A 26 -2.34 8.90 -5.37
N VAL A 27 -3.34 8.08 -5.08
CA VAL A 27 -3.35 7.23 -3.88
C VAL A 27 -2.91 5.82 -4.26
N LEU A 28 -1.87 5.33 -3.61
CA LEU A 28 -1.42 3.94 -3.71
C LEU A 28 -1.80 3.20 -2.42
N SER A 29 -2.63 2.18 -2.53
CA SER A 29 -2.97 1.31 -1.41
C SER A 29 -2.19 0.01 -1.50
N ILE A 30 -1.51 -0.36 -0.42
CA ILE A 30 -0.68 -1.56 -0.36
C ILE A 30 -1.47 -2.68 0.33
N SER A 31 -1.72 -3.76 -0.42
CA SER A 31 -2.31 -4.99 0.09
C SER A 31 -1.26 -6.09 0.17
N TYR A 32 -1.07 -6.71 1.33
CA TYR A 32 0.02 -7.64 1.57
C TYR A 32 -0.26 -8.59 2.75
N PRO A 33 0.34 -9.79 2.74
CA PRO A 33 0.19 -10.74 3.85
C PRO A 33 1.10 -10.35 5.01
N TRP A 34 0.56 -10.20 6.20
CA TRP A 34 1.35 -10.02 7.42
C TRP A 34 2.17 -11.28 7.70
N LEU A 35 3.47 -11.12 7.91
CA LEU A 35 4.38 -12.24 8.16
C LEU A 35 4.32 -12.73 9.60
N THR A 36 4.04 -11.85 10.56
CA THR A 36 3.80 -12.22 11.96
C THR A 36 2.59 -11.49 12.51
N LYS A 37 2.09 -11.95 13.64
CA LYS A 37 0.97 -11.30 14.34
C LYS A 37 1.35 -9.93 14.90
N GLU A 38 2.59 -9.78 15.33
CA GLU A 38 3.11 -8.59 16.01
C GLU A 38 3.62 -7.53 15.04
N HIS A 39 4.12 -7.97 13.88
CA HIS A 39 4.68 -7.08 12.87
C HIS A 39 4.48 -7.65 11.47
N PRO A 40 3.91 -6.88 10.54
CA PRO A 40 3.58 -7.38 9.21
C PRO A 40 4.81 -7.74 8.35
N ASP A 41 5.93 -7.06 8.57
CA ASP A 41 7.15 -7.20 7.77
C ASP A 41 8.40 -6.96 8.63
N PRO A 42 8.73 -7.87 9.56
CA PRO A 42 9.78 -7.63 10.56
C PRO A 42 11.18 -7.46 9.97
N GLU A 43 11.46 -8.05 8.81
CA GLU A 43 12.75 -7.97 8.11
C GLU A 43 12.76 -6.97 6.96
N GLY A 44 11.64 -6.29 6.68
CA GLY A 44 11.55 -5.32 5.60
C GLY A 44 11.57 -5.93 4.21
N TRP A 45 11.07 -7.14 4.05
CA TRP A 45 11.02 -7.81 2.75
C TRP A 45 10.00 -7.14 1.82
N HIS A 46 8.77 -6.94 2.30
CA HIS A 46 7.74 -6.21 1.57
C HIS A 46 8.12 -4.74 1.35
N LEU A 47 8.74 -4.11 2.37
CA LEU A 47 9.22 -2.73 2.26
C LEU A 47 10.18 -2.54 1.09
N LYS A 48 11.12 -3.47 0.89
CA LYS A 48 12.07 -3.41 -0.23
C LYS A 48 11.37 -3.51 -1.58
N ILE A 49 10.34 -4.35 -1.70
CA ILE A 49 9.55 -4.46 -2.92
C ILE A 49 8.84 -3.14 -3.21
N VAL A 50 8.14 -2.58 -2.23
CA VAL A 50 7.44 -1.30 -2.39
C VAL A 50 8.41 -0.18 -2.75
N GLN A 51 9.56 -0.09 -2.08
CA GLN A 51 10.59 0.91 -2.40
C GLN A 51 11.09 0.77 -3.85
N HIS A 52 11.35 -0.46 -4.30
CA HIS A 52 11.78 -0.72 -5.67
C HIS A 52 10.74 -0.26 -6.69
N PHE A 53 9.48 -0.63 -6.50
CA PHE A 53 8.41 -0.27 -7.42
C PHE A 53 8.04 1.22 -7.36
N LEU A 54 8.14 1.88 -6.20
CA LEU A 54 8.01 3.34 -6.11
C LEU A 54 9.14 4.03 -6.91
N HIS A 55 10.36 3.53 -6.80
CA HIS A 55 11.47 4.06 -7.61
C HIS A 55 11.18 3.93 -9.11
N LEU A 56 10.74 2.76 -9.56
CA LEU A 56 10.36 2.55 -10.97
C LEU A 56 9.21 3.47 -11.38
N TYR A 57 8.19 3.60 -10.54
CA TYR A 57 7.02 4.42 -10.79
C TYR A 57 7.37 5.89 -11.05
N PHE A 58 8.37 6.42 -10.35
CA PHE A 58 8.80 7.80 -10.48
C PHE A 58 9.94 8.04 -11.47
N THR A 59 10.68 7.01 -11.88
CA THR A 59 11.93 7.19 -12.64
C THR A 59 11.95 6.50 -13.99
N VAL A 60 11.21 5.39 -14.15
CA VAL A 60 11.26 4.62 -15.40
C VAL A 60 10.22 5.16 -16.38
N GLU A 61 10.72 5.61 -17.53
CA GLU A 61 9.87 5.98 -18.65
C GLU A 61 9.20 4.75 -19.27
N GLY A 62 7.93 4.88 -19.56
CA GLY A 62 7.16 3.85 -20.26
C GLY A 62 7.26 3.99 -21.78
N LYS A 63 6.87 2.93 -22.51
CA LYS A 63 6.59 2.96 -23.93
C LYS A 63 5.10 2.96 -24.15
N GLY A 64 4.62 3.77 -25.07
CA GLY A 64 3.21 3.84 -25.43
C GLY A 64 3.02 3.91 -26.94
N TRP A 65 1.82 3.59 -27.36
CA TRP A 65 1.38 3.76 -28.74
C TRP A 65 0.45 4.95 -28.85
N ASP A 66 0.68 5.82 -29.80
CA ASP A 66 -0.26 6.88 -30.11
C ASP A 66 -1.35 6.38 -31.08
N LYS A 67 -2.30 7.25 -31.43
CA LYS A 67 -3.41 6.90 -32.33
C LYS A 67 -2.94 6.49 -33.74
N ASP A 68 -1.75 6.92 -34.14
CA ASP A 68 -1.15 6.59 -35.44
C ASP A 68 -0.26 5.35 -35.37
N GLN A 69 -0.34 4.58 -34.27
CA GLN A 69 0.42 3.35 -34.00
C GLN A 69 1.96 3.58 -33.96
N LYS A 70 2.40 4.78 -33.63
CA LYS A 70 3.80 5.07 -33.43
C LYS A 70 4.19 4.88 -31.99
N GLU A 71 5.26 4.09 -31.77
CA GLU A 71 5.86 3.95 -30.46
C GLU A 71 6.43 5.29 -30.00
N ARG A 72 6.10 5.69 -28.77
CA ARG A 72 6.64 6.90 -28.15
C ARG A 72 7.05 6.61 -26.71
N THR A 73 8.07 7.34 -26.27
CA THR A 73 8.45 7.33 -24.85
C THR A 73 7.47 8.21 -24.07
N LEU A 74 6.89 7.65 -23.01
CA LEU A 74 6.04 8.36 -22.08
C LEU A 74 6.86 8.76 -20.86
N PRO A 75 6.53 9.87 -20.19
CA PRO A 75 7.16 10.21 -18.92
C PRO A 75 6.87 9.12 -17.88
N PRO A 76 7.66 9.02 -16.79
CA PRO A 76 7.38 8.13 -15.69
C PRO A 76 5.94 8.28 -15.18
N ALA A 77 5.31 7.19 -14.77
CA ALA A 77 3.90 7.18 -14.39
C ALA A 77 3.57 8.18 -13.25
N GLY A 78 4.51 8.36 -12.32
CA GLY A 78 4.37 9.33 -11.22
C GLY A 78 4.85 10.75 -11.54
N ALA A 79 5.28 11.04 -12.77
CA ALA A 79 5.84 12.35 -13.12
C ALA A 79 4.80 13.48 -12.94
N GLY A 80 5.19 14.50 -12.20
CA GLY A 80 4.33 15.66 -11.93
C GLY A 80 3.20 15.43 -10.92
N LYS A 81 3.09 14.24 -10.33
CA LYS A 81 2.07 13.91 -9.32
C LYS A 81 2.69 13.80 -7.93
N ARG A 82 1.90 14.17 -6.93
CA ARG A 82 2.15 13.78 -5.54
C ARG A 82 1.55 12.41 -5.30
N VAL A 83 2.24 11.54 -4.59
CA VAL A 83 1.75 10.20 -4.26
C VAL A 83 1.53 10.09 -2.75
N ALA A 84 0.32 9.72 -2.36
CA ALA A 84 -0.02 9.35 -1.00
C ALA A 84 -0.11 7.83 -0.91
N VAL A 85 0.69 7.22 -0.04
CA VAL A 85 0.69 5.77 0.15
C VAL A 85 -0.17 5.42 1.36
N PHE A 86 -1.22 4.64 1.15
CA PHE A 86 -1.94 3.98 2.21
C PHE A 86 -1.35 2.58 2.44
N TRP A 87 -0.68 2.44 3.56
CA TRP A 87 -0.14 1.18 4.06
C TRP A 87 -0.64 1.00 5.50
N ASP A 88 -1.52 0.07 5.74
CA ASP A 88 -2.29 -0.07 6.98
C ASP A 88 -1.42 0.06 8.25
N TRP A 89 -0.29 -0.64 8.29
CA TRP A 89 0.67 -0.60 9.41
C TRP A 89 1.23 0.80 9.66
N MET A 90 1.61 1.51 8.60
CA MET A 90 2.19 2.84 8.67
C MET A 90 1.15 3.95 8.73
N SER A 91 -0.08 3.69 8.27
CA SER A 91 -1.15 4.68 8.16
C SER A 91 -2.10 4.66 9.35
N LEU A 92 -2.26 3.52 10.04
CA LEU A 92 -3.18 3.34 11.15
C LEU A 92 -2.44 3.21 12.48
N PHE A 93 -3.03 3.71 13.55
CA PHE A 93 -2.47 3.54 14.89
C PHE A 93 -2.44 2.07 15.31
N GLN A 94 -1.27 1.57 15.70
CA GLN A 94 -1.06 0.14 16.02
C GLN A 94 -1.15 -0.13 17.52
N GLU A 95 -1.76 -1.26 17.91
CA GLU A 95 -1.83 -1.71 19.29
C GLU A 95 -0.47 -2.23 19.81
N HIS A 96 0.31 -2.83 18.90
CA HIS A 96 1.60 -3.47 19.19
C HIS A 96 2.75 -2.48 19.42
N ASN A 97 2.48 -1.17 19.37
CA ASN A 97 3.43 -0.18 19.85
C ASN A 97 3.63 -0.37 21.37
N PRO A 98 4.87 -0.26 21.89
CA PRO A 98 5.15 -0.44 23.33
C PRO A 98 4.26 0.35 24.28
N SER A 99 3.74 1.50 23.85
CA SER A 99 2.83 2.35 24.64
C SER A 99 1.34 2.02 24.41
N GLY A 100 1.02 1.06 23.52
CA GLY A 100 -0.36 0.82 23.09
C GLY A 100 -0.98 2.00 22.33
N ARG A 101 -2.30 2.01 22.24
CA ARG A 101 -3.08 3.14 21.72
C ARG A 101 -3.62 3.97 22.88
N THR A 102 -3.54 5.29 22.75
CA THR A 102 -4.37 6.19 23.60
C THR A 102 -5.85 6.06 23.19
N ASP A 103 -6.78 6.53 24.03
CA ASP A 103 -8.21 6.51 23.72
C ASP A 103 -8.54 7.24 22.40
N ALA A 104 -7.90 8.38 22.17
CA ALA A 104 -8.05 9.14 20.92
C ALA A 104 -7.54 8.35 19.69
N GLN A 105 -6.41 7.67 19.82
CA GLN A 105 -5.86 6.82 18.78
C GLN A 105 -6.74 5.59 18.52
N ALA A 106 -7.28 4.98 19.56
CA ALA A 106 -8.22 3.85 19.45
C ALA A 106 -9.52 4.28 18.74
N ALA A 107 -10.06 5.44 19.07
CA ALA A 107 -11.22 6.01 18.40
C ALA A 107 -10.93 6.32 16.91
N SER A 108 -9.76 6.87 16.62
CA SER A 108 -9.31 7.12 15.24
C SER A 108 -9.18 5.82 14.44
N PHE A 109 -8.55 4.79 15.02
CA PHE A 109 -8.41 3.48 14.40
C PHE A 109 -9.77 2.84 14.09
N LYS A 110 -10.71 2.87 15.04
CA LYS A 110 -12.09 2.36 14.82
C LYS A 110 -12.80 3.09 13.67
N ARG A 111 -12.67 4.42 13.57
CA ARG A 111 -13.23 5.18 12.43
C ARG A 111 -12.58 4.79 11.11
N ALA A 112 -11.25 4.62 11.08
CA ALA A 112 -10.54 4.21 9.89
C ALA A 112 -10.99 2.81 9.41
N LEU A 113 -11.13 1.83 10.32
CA LEU A 113 -11.59 0.49 9.98
C LEU A 113 -13.00 0.46 9.39
N LYS A 114 -13.91 1.33 9.85
CA LYS A 114 -15.26 1.42 9.28
C LYS A 114 -15.28 1.87 7.82
N ASN A 115 -14.22 2.54 7.39
CA ASN A 115 -14.10 3.13 6.06
C ASN A 115 -12.91 2.55 5.28
N ILE A 116 -12.35 1.44 5.73
CA ILE A 116 -11.13 0.87 5.17
C ILE A 116 -11.28 0.49 3.69
N ASN A 117 -12.49 0.06 3.31
CA ASN A 117 -12.83 -0.27 1.94
C ASN A 117 -12.61 0.88 0.96
N ILE A 118 -12.76 2.13 1.39
CA ILE A 118 -12.56 3.31 0.53
C ILE A 118 -11.13 3.36 -0.04
N TRP A 119 -10.15 2.90 0.73
CA TRP A 119 -8.75 2.88 0.30
C TRP A 119 -8.44 1.84 -0.78
N TYR A 120 -9.26 0.79 -0.89
CA TYR A 120 -9.09 -0.29 -1.87
C TYR A 120 -10.15 -0.26 -2.97
N ALA A 121 -11.29 0.35 -2.72
CA ALA A 121 -12.45 0.38 -3.59
C ALA A 121 -12.76 1.81 -4.07
N SER A 122 -11.82 2.44 -4.75
CA SER A 122 -11.98 3.78 -5.31
C SER A 122 -11.48 3.82 -6.74
N ALA A 123 -12.22 4.50 -7.62
CA ALA A 123 -11.82 4.71 -9.00
C ALA A 123 -10.50 5.52 -9.14
N THR A 124 -10.11 6.25 -8.12
CA THR A 124 -8.90 7.10 -8.11
C THR A 124 -7.71 6.45 -7.40
N THR A 125 -7.89 5.31 -6.74
CA THR A 125 -6.83 4.59 -6.04
C THR A 125 -6.20 3.54 -6.94
N MET A 126 -4.88 3.41 -6.86
CA MET A 126 -4.15 2.28 -7.41
C MET A 126 -3.87 1.29 -6.27
N VAL A 127 -4.15 0.01 -6.47
CA VAL A 127 -3.91 -1.04 -5.49
C VAL A 127 -2.70 -1.87 -5.91
N TRP A 128 -1.68 -1.89 -5.06
CA TRP A 128 -0.50 -2.74 -5.24
C TRP A 128 -0.60 -3.95 -4.31
N ARG A 129 -0.64 -5.13 -4.90
CA ARG A 129 -0.69 -6.41 -4.18
C ARG A 129 0.68 -7.03 -4.09
N LEU A 130 1.11 -7.37 -2.91
CA LEU A 130 2.34 -8.13 -2.67
C LEU A 130 1.93 -9.58 -2.37
N THR A 131 1.75 -10.37 -3.41
CA THR A 131 1.21 -11.74 -3.28
C THR A 131 2.27 -12.75 -2.88
N LYS A 132 3.55 -12.44 -3.10
CA LYS A 132 4.65 -13.34 -2.81
C LYS A 132 5.07 -13.28 -1.34
N LEU A 133 5.48 -14.41 -0.81
CA LEU A 133 6.11 -14.54 0.49
C LEU A 133 7.64 -14.55 0.37
N PRO A 134 8.38 -14.22 1.44
CA PRO A 134 9.83 -14.36 1.45
C PRO A 134 10.26 -15.78 1.04
N PRO A 135 11.28 -15.92 0.20
CA PRO A 135 11.73 -17.24 -0.28
C PRO A 135 12.30 -18.15 0.83
N ALA A 136 12.71 -17.54 1.94
CA ALA A 136 13.21 -18.24 3.12
C ALA A 136 12.51 -17.69 4.37
N PRO A 137 11.25 -18.10 4.64
CA PRO A 137 10.52 -17.62 5.81
C PRO A 137 11.19 -18.11 7.09
N ARG A 138 11.20 -17.24 8.11
CA ARG A 138 11.76 -17.59 9.42
C ARG A 138 10.76 -18.37 10.29
N PRO A 139 11.23 -19.11 11.30
CA PRO A 139 10.33 -19.66 12.31
C PRO A 139 9.42 -18.58 12.89
N GLY A 140 8.12 -18.87 12.96
CA GLY A 140 7.10 -17.92 13.43
C GLY A 140 6.47 -17.06 12.34
N HIS A 141 6.99 -17.08 11.09
CA HIS A 141 6.29 -16.44 9.99
C HIS A 141 5.01 -17.21 9.63
N ASP A 142 3.95 -16.46 9.39
CA ASP A 142 2.74 -17.01 8.77
C ASP A 142 3.00 -17.16 7.26
N ILE A 143 3.13 -18.39 6.81
CA ILE A 143 3.39 -18.75 5.40
C ILE A 143 2.11 -19.02 4.61
N LYS A 144 0.95 -18.69 5.16
CA LYS A 144 -0.32 -18.84 4.46
C LYS A 144 -0.32 -17.97 3.20
N PRO A 145 -0.64 -18.52 2.02
CA PRO A 145 -0.72 -17.75 0.79
C PRO A 145 -1.66 -16.52 0.88
N TYR A 146 -1.37 -15.50 0.10
CA TYR A 146 -2.12 -14.25 0.06
C TYR A 146 -3.63 -14.49 -0.11
N GLU A 147 -4.02 -15.32 -1.07
CA GLU A 147 -5.41 -15.60 -1.44
C GLU A 147 -6.21 -16.33 -0.36
N LEU A 148 -5.50 -17.01 0.54
CA LEU A 148 -6.11 -17.74 1.65
C LEU A 148 -6.25 -16.90 2.93
N ARG A 149 -5.88 -15.61 2.88
CA ARG A 149 -6.00 -14.69 4.01
C ARG A 149 -7.26 -13.86 3.87
N GLY A 150 -8.13 -13.92 4.84
CA GLY A 150 -9.43 -13.24 4.79
C GLY A 150 -9.34 -11.74 4.52
N TRP A 151 -8.33 -11.05 5.11
CA TRP A 151 -8.13 -9.63 4.88
C TRP A 151 -7.65 -9.33 3.46
N CYS A 152 -6.60 -10.00 2.98
CA CYS A 152 -6.10 -9.86 1.62
C CYS A 152 -7.17 -10.22 0.57
N PHE A 153 -7.96 -11.26 0.81
CA PHE A 153 -9.09 -11.63 -0.03
C PHE A 153 -10.15 -10.52 -0.09
N PHE A 154 -10.48 -9.91 1.06
CA PHE A 154 -11.41 -8.79 1.11
C PHE A 154 -10.92 -7.59 0.30
N GLU A 155 -9.66 -7.17 0.51
CA GLU A 155 -9.04 -6.05 -0.20
C GLU A 155 -9.00 -6.28 -1.71
N LEU A 156 -8.68 -7.50 -2.14
CA LEU A 156 -8.72 -7.91 -3.53
C LEU A 156 -10.13 -7.82 -4.10
N ALA A 157 -11.11 -8.43 -3.42
CA ALA A 157 -12.48 -8.48 -3.91
C ALA A 157 -13.09 -7.08 -4.07
N VAL A 158 -12.90 -6.18 -3.10
CA VAL A 158 -13.42 -4.81 -3.21
C VAL A 158 -12.65 -3.99 -4.25
N GLY A 159 -11.34 -4.19 -4.39
CA GLY A 159 -10.52 -3.54 -5.40
C GLY A 159 -10.97 -3.94 -6.82
N GLU A 160 -11.11 -5.21 -7.11
CA GLU A 160 -11.52 -5.70 -8.42
C GLU A 160 -12.96 -5.31 -8.81
N MET A 161 -13.85 -5.11 -7.84
CA MET A 161 -15.23 -4.71 -8.12
C MET A 161 -15.37 -3.26 -8.57
N ILE A 162 -14.52 -2.35 -8.10
CA ILE A 162 -14.73 -0.90 -8.25
C ILE A 162 -13.56 -0.22 -8.96
N THR A 163 -12.35 -0.69 -8.73
CA THR A 163 -11.15 -0.07 -9.32
C THR A 163 -11.06 -0.43 -10.81
N PRO A 164 -10.91 0.57 -11.71
CA PRO A 164 -10.79 0.30 -13.13
C PRO A 164 -9.64 -0.66 -13.45
N GLY A 165 -9.84 -1.50 -14.48
CA GLY A 165 -8.80 -2.43 -14.94
C GLY A 165 -7.47 -1.73 -15.21
N GLY A 166 -6.37 -2.36 -14.78
CA GLY A 166 -5.02 -1.79 -14.86
C GLY A 166 -4.58 -0.95 -13.64
N ARG A 167 -5.48 -0.71 -12.67
CA ARG A 167 -5.14 -0.03 -11.41
C ARG A 167 -4.96 -0.99 -10.22
N VAL A 168 -5.18 -2.26 -10.42
CA VAL A 168 -4.83 -3.33 -9.46
C VAL A 168 -3.63 -4.06 -10.02
N LEU A 169 -2.48 -3.89 -9.39
CA LEU A 169 -1.20 -4.45 -9.84
C LEU A 169 -0.70 -5.52 -8.87
N ASP A 170 -0.18 -6.61 -9.42
CA ASP A 170 0.48 -7.68 -8.68
C ASP A 170 2.00 -7.51 -8.80
N LEU A 171 2.71 -7.39 -7.66
CA LEU A 171 4.13 -7.06 -7.59
C LEU A 171 4.98 -8.25 -7.11
#